data_b25e3155f79ffcda8c93f2466abb9e9b
#
_entry.id   b25e3155f79ffcda8c93f2466abb9e9b
#
_cell.length_a   1.000
_cell.length_b   1.000
_cell.length_c   1.000
_cell.angle_alpha   90.00
_cell.angle_beta   90.00
_cell.angle_gamma   90.00
#
_symmetry.space_group_name_H-M   'P 1'
#
loop_
_entity.id
_entity.type
_entity.pdbx_description
1 polymer ?
#
loop_
_entity_poly.entity_id
_entity_poly.type
_entity_poly.pdbx_seq_one_letter_code
_entity_poly.pdbx_strand_id
1 'polypeptide(L)'
;AFGLSSGACLLAAIVVLAIMILPSIISVSETSLRAVPEEYEQASLALGATHLETVFRVTLPAARSGVATAVVLGVGRAIGEAMAIIMVAGNVANMPGLFTSVRFLTTAIASEMSYASVGSLQRQALFLFIMLINVFLNVCIKRKKEN
;
A
#
# COMPACT_ATOMS: atom_id res chain seq x y z
N ALA A 1 -1.42 10.83 -29.29
CA ALA A 1 -2.85 10.82 -29.37
C ALA A 1 -3.53 11.53 -28.20
N PHE A 2 -3.06 11.48 -26.96
CA PHE A 2 -3.70 12.13 -25.80
C PHE A 2 -3.07 13.48 -25.40
N GLY A 3 -2.32 14.16 -26.27
CA GLY A 3 -1.70 15.46 -25.96
C GLY A 3 -0.66 15.41 -24.83
N LEU A 4 -0.19 14.24 -24.47
CA LEU A 4 0.82 14.02 -23.43
C LEU A 4 2.19 14.41 -23.96
N SER A 5 2.81 15.40 -23.35
CA SER A 5 4.18 15.83 -23.67
C SER A 5 5.24 14.79 -23.26
N SER A 6 4.91 13.89 -22.33
CA SER A 6 5.73 12.74 -21.94
C SER A 6 4.83 11.59 -21.50
N GLY A 7 5.27 10.33 -21.63
CA GLY A 7 4.54 9.16 -21.14
C GLY A 7 4.47 9.06 -19.62
N ALA A 8 5.20 9.90 -18.91
CA ALA A 8 5.22 9.94 -17.46
C ALA A 8 4.04 10.76 -16.91
N CYS A 9 3.10 10.13 -16.25
CA CYS A 9 1.92 10.79 -15.68
C CYS A 9 1.45 10.13 -14.38
N LEU A 10 0.67 10.88 -13.60
CA LEU A 10 0.11 10.40 -12.34
C LEU A 10 -0.76 9.15 -12.51
N LEU A 11 -1.58 9.10 -13.55
CA LEU A 11 -2.45 7.96 -13.82
C LEU A 11 -1.64 6.67 -14.06
N ALA A 12 -0.58 6.74 -14.87
CA ALA A 12 0.30 5.59 -15.11
C ALA A 12 0.95 5.10 -13.78
N ALA A 13 1.40 6.03 -12.93
CA ALA A 13 1.96 5.68 -11.63
C ALA A 13 0.94 4.97 -10.73
N ILE A 14 -0.31 5.42 -10.69
CA ILE A 14 -1.39 4.78 -9.91
C ILE A 14 -1.63 3.34 -10.40
N VAL A 15 -1.73 3.14 -11.71
CA VAL A 15 -1.98 1.80 -12.30
C VAL A 15 -0.83 0.85 -12.01
N VAL A 16 0.41 1.29 -12.22
CA VAL A 16 1.60 0.47 -11.94
C VAL A 16 1.68 0.11 -10.45
N LEU A 17 1.45 1.06 -9.56
CA LEU A 17 1.44 0.83 -8.12
C LEU A 17 0.37 -0.17 -7.71
N ALA A 18 -0.85 -0.03 -8.25
CA ALA A 18 -1.94 -0.95 -7.99
C ALA A 18 -1.58 -2.39 -8.39
N ILE A 19 -1.02 -2.58 -9.59
CA ILE A 19 -0.60 -3.90 -10.08
C ILE A 19 0.52 -4.49 -9.22
N MET A 20 1.47 -3.69 -8.77
CA MET A 20 2.59 -4.15 -7.95
C MET A 20 2.19 -4.55 -6.53
N ILE A 21 1.17 -3.89 -5.96
CA ILE A 21 0.74 -4.13 -4.59
C ILE A 21 -0.24 -5.31 -4.50
N LEU A 22 -1.07 -5.52 -5.52
CA LEU A 22 -2.09 -6.56 -5.58
C LEU A 22 -1.58 -7.95 -5.18
N PRO A 23 -0.48 -8.49 -5.74
CA PRO A 23 0.02 -9.80 -5.37
C PRO A 23 0.38 -9.93 -3.89
N SER A 24 0.95 -8.87 -3.30
CA SER A 24 1.28 -8.85 -1.86
C SER A 24 0.03 -8.93 -0.98
N ILE A 25 -1.01 -8.16 -1.30
CA ILE A 25 -2.27 -8.16 -0.54
C ILE A 25 -2.96 -9.52 -0.68
N ILE A 26 -3.02 -10.07 -1.90
CA ILE A 26 -3.64 -11.36 -2.17
C ILE A 26 -2.96 -12.47 -1.38
N SER A 27 -1.63 -12.56 -1.44
CA SER A 27 -0.87 -13.61 -0.75
C SER A 27 -1.07 -13.61 0.77
N VAL A 28 -1.00 -12.43 1.39
CA VAL A 28 -1.20 -12.33 2.85
C VAL A 28 -2.66 -12.55 3.24
N SER A 29 -3.61 -12.11 2.41
CA SER A 29 -5.04 -12.38 2.63
C SER A 29 -5.35 -13.86 2.50
N GLU A 30 -4.81 -14.54 1.49
CA GLU A 30 -4.97 -15.98 1.31
C GLU A 30 -4.44 -16.77 2.50
N THR A 31 -3.23 -16.43 2.97
CA THR A 31 -2.65 -17.06 4.16
C THR A 31 -3.55 -16.87 5.38
N SER A 32 -4.14 -15.69 5.53
CA SER A 32 -5.05 -15.38 6.64
C SER A 32 -6.38 -16.14 6.56
N LEU A 33 -6.90 -16.34 5.36
CA LEU A 33 -8.10 -17.15 5.15
C LEU A 33 -7.83 -18.64 5.41
N ARG A 34 -6.70 -19.16 4.96
CA ARG A 34 -6.29 -20.54 5.21
C ARG A 34 -5.96 -20.84 6.68
N ALA A 35 -5.67 -19.81 7.47
CA ALA A 35 -5.43 -19.95 8.91
C ALA A 35 -6.71 -20.12 9.73
N VAL A 36 -7.90 -19.94 9.14
CA VAL A 36 -9.18 -20.20 9.81
C VAL A 36 -9.31 -21.71 9.99
N PRO A 37 -9.63 -22.21 11.21
CA PRO A 37 -9.81 -23.66 11.44
C PRO A 37 -10.91 -24.23 10.56
N GLU A 38 -10.65 -25.39 9.97
CA GLU A 38 -11.60 -26.12 9.10
C GLU A 38 -12.90 -26.47 9.81
N GLU A 39 -12.89 -26.59 11.12
CA GLU A 39 -14.05 -26.88 11.95
C GLU A 39 -15.19 -25.86 11.73
N TYR A 40 -14.85 -24.58 11.51
CA TYR A 40 -15.86 -23.55 11.22
C TYR A 40 -16.54 -23.78 9.86
N GLU A 41 -15.76 -24.19 8.86
CA GLU A 41 -16.28 -24.50 7.53
C GLU A 41 -17.17 -25.75 7.57
N GLN A 42 -16.70 -26.81 8.21
CA GLN A 42 -17.41 -28.08 8.35
C GLN A 42 -18.73 -27.89 9.14
N ALA A 43 -18.72 -27.12 10.22
CA ALA A 43 -19.91 -26.83 10.99
C ALA A 43 -20.97 -26.06 10.17
N SER A 44 -20.53 -25.09 9.38
CA SER A 44 -21.41 -24.33 8.49
C SER A 44 -22.06 -25.20 7.42
N LEU A 45 -21.27 -26.08 6.78
CA LEU A 45 -21.76 -27.03 5.78
C LEU A 45 -22.73 -28.05 6.39
N ALA A 46 -22.46 -28.51 7.61
CA ALA A 46 -23.34 -29.43 8.33
C ALA A 46 -24.70 -28.80 8.64
N LEU A 47 -24.78 -27.49 8.79
CA LEU A 47 -26.02 -26.73 8.94
C LEU A 47 -26.78 -26.51 7.61
N GLY A 48 -26.25 -27.03 6.50
CA GLY A 48 -26.87 -26.93 5.17
C GLY A 48 -26.53 -25.67 4.39
N ALA A 49 -25.53 -24.88 4.85
CA ALA A 49 -25.06 -23.73 4.08
C ALA A 49 -24.33 -24.18 2.81
N THR A 50 -24.41 -23.38 1.76
CA THR A 50 -23.63 -23.60 0.55
C THR A 50 -22.17 -23.16 0.77
N HIS A 51 -21.24 -23.67 -0.05
CA HIS A 51 -19.82 -23.30 0.04
C HIS A 51 -19.59 -21.78 -0.07
N LEU A 52 -20.31 -21.10 -0.96
CA LEU A 52 -20.27 -19.65 -1.12
C LEU A 52 -20.76 -18.92 0.14
N GLU A 53 -21.87 -19.36 0.73
CA GLU A 53 -22.37 -18.77 1.97
C GLU A 53 -21.40 -18.98 3.12
N THR A 54 -20.77 -20.13 3.24
CA THR A 54 -19.75 -20.43 4.24
C THR A 54 -18.56 -19.48 4.10
N VAL A 55 -18.05 -19.28 2.89
CA VAL A 55 -16.93 -18.36 2.65
C VAL A 55 -17.26 -16.93 3.07
N PHE A 56 -18.40 -16.39 2.63
CA PHE A 56 -18.74 -14.98 2.88
C PHE A 56 -19.29 -14.71 4.30
N ARG A 57 -19.97 -15.67 4.91
CA ARG A 57 -20.61 -15.47 6.22
C ARG A 57 -19.80 -16.02 7.40
N VAL A 58 -18.88 -16.95 7.17
CA VAL A 58 -18.11 -17.61 8.23
C VAL A 58 -16.62 -17.35 8.06
N THR A 59 -16.00 -17.81 6.96
CA THR A 59 -14.55 -17.78 6.77
C THR A 59 -14.02 -16.35 6.65
N LEU A 60 -14.64 -15.50 5.83
CA LEU A 60 -14.20 -14.13 5.61
C LEU A 60 -14.33 -13.24 6.87
N PRO A 61 -15.47 -13.27 7.61
CA PRO A 61 -15.56 -12.57 8.89
C PRO A 61 -14.60 -13.09 9.95
N ALA A 62 -14.33 -14.39 10.00
CA ALA A 62 -13.34 -14.97 10.91
C ALA A 62 -11.91 -14.48 10.61
N ALA A 63 -11.55 -14.39 9.32
CA ALA A 63 -10.25 -13.92 8.86
C ALA A 63 -10.10 -12.38 8.78
N ARG A 64 -11.12 -11.60 9.13
CA ARG A 64 -11.15 -10.14 8.91
C ARG A 64 -9.93 -9.39 9.45
N SER A 65 -9.40 -9.79 10.59
CA SER A 65 -8.22 -9.16 11.20
C SER A 65 -6.96 -9.38 10.35
N GLY A 66 -6.80 -10.59 9.80
CA GLY A 66 -5.69 -10.94 8.92
C GLY A 66 -5.78 -10.24 7.56
N VAL A 67 -6.95 -10.23 6.94
CA VAL A 67 -7.21 -9.49 5.68
C VAL A 67 -6.96 -7.99 5.87
N ALA A 68 -7.40 -7.44 7.00
CA ALA A 68 -7.13 -6.05 7.33
C ALA A 68 -5.63 -5.76 7.49
N THR A 69 -4.87 -6.70 8.07
CA THR A 69 -3.41 -6.60 8.17
C THR A 69 -2.75 -6.66 6.78
N ALA A 70 -3.24 -7.51 5.89
CA ALA A 70 -2.78 -7.59 4.51
C ALA A 70 -2.90 -6.25 3.77
N VAL A 71 -4.03 -5.57 3.93
CA VAL A 71 -4.26 -4.23 3.34
C VAL A 71 -3.29 -3.21 3.90
N VAL A 72 -3.09 -3.20 5.23
CA VAL A 72 -2.14 -2.27 5.88
C VAL A 72 -0.70 -2.50 5.40
N LEU A 73 -0.28 -3.77 5.26
CA LEU A 73 1.03 -4.11 4.70
C LEU A 73 1.16 -3.67 3.24
N GLY A 74 0.12 -3.86 2.43
CA GLY A 74 0.08 -3.39 1.05
C GLY A 74 0.22 -1.87 0.95
N VAL A 75 -0.50 -1.12 1.78
CA VAL A 75 -0.39 0.35 1.86
C VAL A 75 1.02 0.77 2.31
N GLY A 76 1.60 0.10 3.30
CA GLY A 76 2.97 0.37 3.74
C GLY A 76 3.99 0.15 2.62
N ARG A 77 3.81 -0.91 1.82
CA ARG A 77 4.64 -1.17 0.63
C ARG A 77 4.46 -0.08 -0.43
N ALA A 78 3.21 0.34 -0.68
CA ALA A 78 2.91 1.43 -1.62
C ALA A 78 3.63 2.72 -1.27
N ILE A 79 3.62 3.08 0.01
CA ILE A 79 4.29 4.28 0.51
C ILE A 79 5.83 4.16 0.36
N GLY A 80 6.37 2.95 0.50
CA GLY A 80 7.81 2.69 0.36
C GLY A 80 8.32 2.63 -1.09
N GLU A 81 7.43 2.52 -2.09
CA GLU A 81 7.82 2.34 -3.48
C GLU A 81 8.22 3.69 -4.12
N ALA A 82 9.51 3.97 -4.13
CA ALA A 82 10.04 5.21 -4.71
C ALA A 82 10.57 5.01 -6.14
N MET A 83 11.28 3.90 -6.40
CA MET A 83 12.01 3.68 -7.66
C MET A 83 11.09 3.55 -8.87
N ALA A 84 10.06 2.70 -8.78
CA ALA A 84 9.10 2.53 -9.88
C ALA A 84 8.33 3.83 -10.14
N ILE A 85 7.97 4.55 -9.08
CA ILE A 85 7.27 5.83 -9.18
C ILE A 85 8.12 6.90 -9.87
N ILE A 86 9.41 7.02 -9.55
CA ILE A 86 10.31 7.97 -10.22
C ILE A 86 10.32 7.72 -11.73
N MET A 87 10.38 6.47 -12.16
CA MET A 87 10.42 6.11 -13.58
C MET A 87 9.10 6.40 -14.31
N VAL A 88 7.96 6.21 -13.64
CA VAL A 88 6.64 6.28 -14.28
C VAL A 88 5.96 7.63 -14.08
N ALA A 89 6.18 8.32 -12.97
CA ALA A 89 5.59 9.63 -12.68
C ALA A 89 6.43 10.81 -13.18
N GLY A 90 7.72 10.61 -13.52
CA GLY A 90 8.61 11.62 -14.09
C GLY A 90 9.25 12.60 -13.10
N ASN A 91 8.97 12.49 -11.80
CA ASN A 91 9.61 13.23 -10.69
C ASN A 91 9.72 14.77 -10.89
N VAL A 92 8.72 15.39 -11.51
CA VAL A 92 8.67 16.84 -11.76
C VAL A 92 7.75 17.51 -10.75
N ALA A 93 8.19 18.60 -10.13
CA ALA A 93 7.42 19.37 -9.16
C ALA A 93 6.35 20.23 -9.87
N ASN A 94 5.27 19.61 -10.32
CA ASN A 94 4.10 20.27 -10.92
C ASN A 94 2.89 20.13 -10.01
N MET A 95 1.89 20.99 -10.26
CA MET A 95 0.55 20.81 -9.65
C MET A 95 -0.03 19.46 -10.09
N PRO A 96 -0.62 18.68 -9.16
CA PRO A 96 -1.11 17.34 -9.45
C PRO A 96 -2.29 17.38 -10.44
N GLY A 97 -2.06 16.79 -11.62
CA GLY A 97 -3.09 16.52 -12.61
C GLY A 97 -2.98 15.06 -13.05
N LEU A 98 -4.09 14.43 -13.46
CA LEU A 98 -4.12 13.02 -13.84
C LEU A 98 -3.15 12.67 -14.98
N PHE A 99 -2.94 13.61 -15.90
CA PHE A 99 -2.10 13.43 -17.07
C PHE A 99 -0.79 14.24 -17.02
N THR A 100 -0.48 14.83 -15.88
CA THR A 100 0.77 15.58 -15.67
C THR A 100 1.79 14.75 -14.92
N SER A 101 3.05 15.03 -15.19
CA SER A 101 4.16 14.51 -14.41
C SER A 101 4.14 15.14 -13.02
N VAL A 102 4.29 14.31 -11.97
CA VAL A 102 4.21 14.76 -10.57
C VAL A 102 5.37 14.18 -9.76
N ARG A 103 5.69 14.87 -8.66
CA ARG A 103 6.68 14.44 -7.69
C ARG A 103 5.98 13.99 -6.42
N PHE A 104 6.22 12.75 -6.01
CA PHE A 104 5.73 12.22 -4.73
C PHE A 104 6.70 12.54 -3.61
N LEU A 105 6.19 12.56 -2.37
CA LEU A 105 7.03 12.85 -1.20
C LEU A 105 8.15 11.80 -1.02
N THR A 106 7.83 10.53 -1.21
CA THR A 106 8.81 9.43 -1.10
C THR A 106 9.88 9.51 -2.19
N THR A 107 9.50 9.89 -3.40
CA THR A 107 10.47 10.08 -4.50
C THR A 107 11.34 11.30 -4.28
N ALA A 108 10.77 12.39 -3.73
CA ALA A 108 11.53 13.57 -3.34
C ALA A 108 12.58 13.22 -2.27
N ILE A 109 12.19 12.48 -1.24
CA ILE A 109 13.10 12.02 -0.19
C ILE A 109 14.21 11.15 -0.79
N ALA A 110 13.86 10.15 -1.60
CA ALA A 110 14.83 9.22 -2.19
C ALA A 110 15.84 9.91 -3.11
N SER A 111 15.39 10.88 -3.93
CA SER A 111 16.25 11.60 -4.86
C SER A 111 17.11 12.66 -4.18
N GLU A 112 16.53 13.45 -3.27
CA GLU A 112 17.23 14.58 -2.66
C GLU A 112 18.17 14.20 -1.51
N MET A 113 17.87 13.08 -0.82
CA MET A 113 18.73 12.60 0.28
C MET A 113 20.12 12.23 -0.18
N SER A 114 20.27 11.80 -1.43
CA SER A 114 21.58 11.46 -2.04
C SER A 114 22.43 12.70 -2.35
N TYR A 115 21.79 13.84 -2.59
CA TYR A 115 22.45 15.09 -2.96
C TYR A 115 22.60 16.07 -1.80
N ALA A 116 21.83 15.91 -0.73
CA ALA A 116 21.88 16.80 0.43
C ALA A 116 23.17 16.58 1.23
N SER A 117 23.95 17.66 1.43
CA SER A 117 25.18 17.62 2.22
C SER A 117 24.92 17.25 3.68
N VAL A 118 25.86 16.55 4.30
CA VAL A 118 25.78 16.18 5.71
C VAL A 118 25.72 17.46 6.57
N GLY A 119 24.68 17.57 7.43
CA GLY A 119 24.47 18.73 8.29
C GLY A 119 23.62 19.85 7.68
N SER A 120 23.18 19.75 6.41
CA SER A 120 22.29 20.75 5.82
C SER A 120 20.89 20.69 6.42
N LEU A 121 20.23 21.86 6.53
CA LEU A 121 18.82 21.98 6.96
C LEU A 121 17.88 21.13 6.11
N GLN A 122 18.16 21.02 4.81
CA GLN A 122 17.40 20.20 3.88
C GLN A 122 17.44 18.72 4.29
N ARG A 123 18.61 18.19 4.60
CA ARG A 123 18.77 16.80 5.04
C ARG A 123 18.08 16.52 6.37
N GLN A 124 18.16 17.45 7.31
CA GLN A 124 17.47 17.35 8.61
C GLN A 124 15.93 17.35 8.42
N ALA A 125 15.41 18.20 7.55
CA ALA A 125 13.98 18.23 7.22
C ALA A 125 13.50 16.91 6.60
N LEU A 126 14.27 16.33 5.67
CA LEU A 126 13.93 15.03 5.05
C LEU A 126 13.89 13.89 6.08
N PHE A 127 14.85 13.86 7.01
CA PHE A 127 14.85 12.89 8.12
C PHE A 127 13.63 13.05 9.01
N LEU A 128 13.26 14.28 9.32
CA LEU A 128 12.09 14.58 10.16
C LEU A 128 10.80 14.11 9.48
N PHE A 129 10.65 14.29 8.17
CA PHE A 129 9.52 13.76 7.40
C PHE A 129 9.46 12.23 7.41
N ILE A 130 10.59 11.55 7.20
CA ILE A 130 10.66 10.09 7.28
C ILE A 130 10.23 9.61 8.67
N MET A 131 10.73 10.25 9.71
CA MET A 131 10.40 9.90 11.10
C MET A 131 8.90 10.09 11.39
N LEU A 132 8.30 11.19 10.95
CA LEU A 132 6.88 11.47 11.10
C LEU A 132 6.00 10.41 10.40
N ILE A 133 6.34 10.05 9.15
CA ILE A 133 5.63 9.01 8.41
C ILE A 133 5.71 7.66 9.14
N ASN A 134 6.91 7.28 9.63
CA ASN A 134 7.08 6.04 10.39
C ASN A 134 6.28 6.02 11.70
N VAL A 135 6.31 7.11 12.46
CA VAL A 135 5.53 7.25 13.70
C VAL A 135 4.03 7.14 13.39
N PHE A 136 3.56 7.85 12.36
CA PHE A 136 2.16 7.81 11.94
C PHE A 136 1.72 6.38 11.57
N LEU A 137 2.49 5.68 10.75
CA LEU A 137 2.21 4.29 10.37
C LEU A 137 2.18 3.36 11.59
N ASN A 138 3.16 3.47 12.50
CA ASN A 138 3.21 2.66 13.71
C ASN A 138 2.01 2.91 14.62
N VAL A 139 1.61 4.16 14.81
CA VAL A 139 0.43 4.51 15.62
C VAL A 139 -0.84 3.95 14.98
N CYS A 140 -1.01 4.07 13.66
CA CYS A 140 -2.16 3.51 12.94
C CYS A 140 -2.24 1.99 13.08
N ILE A 141 -1.11 1.28 12.96
CA ILE A 141 -1.03 -0.18 13.10
C ILE A 141 -1.36 -0.59 14.53
N LYS A 142 -0.78 0.08 15.51
CA LYS A 142 -1.00 -0.23 16.95
C LYS A 142 -2.45 -0.04 17.35
N ARG A 143 -3.07 1.08 16.96
CA ARG A 143 -4.47 1.39 17.27
C ARG A 143 -5.45 0.38 16.66
N LYS A 144 -5.08 -0.23 15.53
CA LYS A 144 -5.89 -1.27 14.88
C LYS A 144 -5.74 -2.64 15.54
N LYS A 145 -4.65 -2.88 16.26
CA LYS A 145 -4.41 -4.14 16.98
C LYS A 145 -5.13 -4.17 18.35
N GLU A 146 -5.47 -3.00 18.88
CA GLU A 146 -6.16 -2.85 20.19
C GLU A 146 -7.70 -2.84 20.05
N ASN A 147 -8.25 -2.64 18.84
CA ASN A 147 -9.68 -2.77 18.50
C ASN A 147 -9.97 -4.07 17.74
#